data_9a63f28f3bf6455af138ace9f195a227
#
_entry.id   9a63f28f3bf6455af138ace9f195a227
#
_cell.length_a   1.000
_cell.length_b   1.000
_cell.length_c   1.000
_cell.angle_alpha   90.00
_cell.angle_beta   90.00
_cell.angle_gamma   90.00
#
_symmetry.space_group_name_H-M   'P 1'
#
loop_
_entity.id
_entity.type
_entity.pdbx_description
1 polymer ?
#
loop_
_entity_poly.entity_id
_entity_poly.type
_entity_poly.pdbx_seq_one_letter_code
_entity_poly.pdbx_strand_id
1 'polypeptide(L)'
;GVDSIEHGSYLNEDPDLLRMMADKGIFFVPTFVVFIFHREVGTPEAQAEAGDFRQHHVESVQKALAAGVKVVAGTDAGGWVHGNNAQELECLVDAGMTPMQALVAGTGWAAECCGLEKQVGTVQKGKFADLVVVDGDPLKDIRVLQDKTRIKLVMKEGKVYSNLLSEQTAG
;
A
#
# COMPACT_ATOMS: atom_id res chain seq x y z
N GLY A 1 -20.49 -7.65 10.81
CA GLY A 1 -19.90 -6.67 9.93
C GLY A 1 -18.62 -7.19 9.31
N VAL A 2 -18.01 -6.42 8.44
CA VAL A 2 -16.68 -6.66 7.89
C VAL A 2 -15.71 -5.65 8.48
N ASP A 3 -14.42 -5.98 8.53
CA ASP A 3 -13.37 -5.10 9.06
C ASP A 3 -12.65 -4.35 7.92
N SER A 4 -12.64 -4.91 6.70
CA SER A 4 -12.11 -4.27 5.50
C SER A 4 -12.94 -4.56 4.26
N ILE A 5 -12.78 -3.71 3.24
CA ILE A 5 -13.28 -3.91 1.88
C ILE A 5 -12.07 -3.91 0.96
N GLU A 6 -11.90 -5.05 0.27
CA GLU A 6 -10.85 -5.24 -0.72
C GLU A 6 -11.35 -4.79 -2.10
N HIS A 7 -10.46 -4.29 -2.95
CA HIS A 7 -10.74 -3.81 -4.31
C HIS A 7 -11.65 -2.57 -4.36
N GLY A 8 -12.92 -2.67 -4.06
CA GLY A 8 -13.87 -1.57 -3.84
C GLY A 8 -13.90 -0.47 -4.91
N SER A 9 -13.77 -0.85 -6.18
CA SER A 9 -13.48 0.09 -7.29
C SER A 9 -14.59 1.09 -7.57
N TYR A 10 -15.83 0.80 -7.17
CA TYR A 10 -17.00 1.65 -7.36
C TYR A 10 -17.55 2.24 -6.05
N LEU A 11 -16.75 2.28 -4.98
CA LEU A 11 -17.13 2.95 -3.73
C LEU A 11 -17.41 4.46 -3.93
N ASN A 12 -16.85 5.05 -4.99
CA ASN A 12 -17.09 6.44 -5.36
C ASN A 12 -18.55 6.76 -5.69
N GLU A 13 -19.38 5.76 -6.00
CA GLU A 13 -20.80 5.93 -6.36
C GLU A 13 -21.71 6.01 -5.13
N ASP A 14 -21.26 5.58 -3.95
CA ASP A 14 -22.05 5.57 -2.72
C ASP A 14 -21.38 6.37 -1.58
N PRO A 15 -21.63 7.68 -1.48
CA PRO A 15 -21.08 8.52 -0.40
C PRO A 15 -21.60 8.14 1.00
N ASP A 16 -22.79 7.54 1.10
CA ASP A 16 -23.36 7.11 2.38
C ASP A 16 -22.63 5.87 2.90
N LEU A 17 -22.26 4.97 1.99
CA LEU A 17 -21.42 3.82 2.32
C LEU A 17 -20.04 4.26 2.82
N LEU A 18 -19.40 5.23 2.16
CA LEU A 18 -18.10 5.76 2.59
C LEU A 18 -18.17 6.41 3.98
N ARG A 19 -19.24 7.18 4.28
CA ARG A 19 -19.46 7.71 5.63
C ARG A 19 -19.62 6.60 6.66
N MET A 20 -20.42 5.59 6.34
CA MET A 20 -20.61 4.42 7.22
C MET A 20 -19.29 3.67 7.45
N MET A 21 -18.45 3.52 6.44
CA MET A 21 -17.12 2.91 6.59
C MET A 21 -16.25 3.71 7.56
N ALA A 22 -16.21 5.02 7.41
CA ALA A 22 -15.45 5.89 8.31
C ALA A 22 -15.97 5.81 9.76
N ASP A 23 -17.28 5.90 9.96
CA ASP A 23 -17.92 5.85 11.28
C ASP A 23 -17.71 4.51 12.00
N LYS A 24 -17.62 3.42 11.24
CA LYS A 24 -17.40 2.07 11.78
C LYS A 24 -15.94 1.65 11.82
N GLY A 25 -15.02 2.46 11.31
CA GLY A 25 -13.61 2.14 11.23
C GLY A 25 -13.30 1.00 10.24
N ILE A 26 -14.11 0.83 9.19
CA ILE A 26 -13.88 -0.18 8.15
C ILE A 26 -12.77 0.32 7.24
N PHE A 27 -11.75 -0.51 7.01
CA PHE A 27 -10.63 -0.19 6.14
C PHE A 27 -10.99 -0.36 4.66
N PHE A 28 -10.30 0.38 3.80
CA PHE A 28 -10.35 0.20 2.36
C PHE A 28 -8.99 -0.22 1.82
N VAL A 29 -8.91 -1.34 1.09
CA VAL A 29 -7.70 -1.91 0.50
C VAL A 29 -7.85 -1.96 -1.02
N PRO A 30 -7.42 -0.93 -1.76
CA PRO A 30 -7.75 -0.76 -3.18
C PRO A 30 -7.07 -1.75 -4.13
N THR A 31 -5.85 -2.22 -3.85
CA THR A 31 -5.12 -3.21 -4.67
C THR A 31 -4.92 -2.80 -6.14
N PHE A 32 -4.42 -1.58 -6.40
CA PHE A 32 -4.22 -1.07 -7.76
C PHE A 32 -3.35 -1.97 -8.64
N VAL A 33 -2.33 -2.59 -8.05
CA VAL A 33 -1.29 -3.29 -8.81
C VAL A 33 -1.85 -4.52 -9.53
N VAL A 34 -2.80 -5.25 -8.94
CA VAL A 34 -3.44 -6.39 -9.60
C VAL A 34 -4.24 -5.95 -10.83
N PHE A 35 -4.90 -4.80 -10.79
CA PHE A 35 -5.63 -4.26 -11.93
C PHE A 35 -4.70 -3.75 -13.04
N ILE A 36 -3.55 -3.18 -12.68
CA ILE A 36 -2.51 -2.81 -13.66
C ILE A 36 -2.03 -4.06 -14.38
N PHE A 37 -1.74 -5.13 -13.65
CA PHE A 37 -1.32 -6.41 -14.23
C PHE A 37 -2.37 -6.97 -15.20
N HIS A 38 -3.64 -7.04 -14.79
CA HIS A 38 -4.72 -7.54 -15.65
C HIS A 38 -4.94 -6.68 -16.90
N ARG A 39 -4.72 -5.37 -16.80
CA ARG A 39 -4.75 -4.48 -17.97
C ARG A 39 -3.62 -4.77 -18.96
N GLU A 40 -2.42 -5.10 -18.47
CA GLU A 40 -1.24 -5.33 -19.32
C GLU A 40 -1.25 -6.70 -20.00
N VAL A 41 -1.73 -7.73 -19.28
CA VAL A 41 -1.69 -9.14 -19.76
C VAL A 41 -3.07 -9.77 -19.91
N GLY A 42 -4.13 -9.05 -19.65
CA GLY A 42 -5.52 -9.52 -19.77
C GLY A 42 -5.98 -9.71 -21.21
N THR A 43 -7.20 -10.25 -21.38
CA THR A 43 -7.84 -10.34 -22.68
C THR A 43 -8.11 -8.93 -23.26
N PRO A 44 -8.29 -8.79 -24.59
CA PRO A 44 -8.65 -7.50 -25.19
C PRO A 44 -9.87 -6.84 -24.56
N GLU A 45 -10.87 -7.62 -24.15
CA GLU A 45 -12.08 -7.13 -23.48
C GLU A 45 -11.72 -6.57 -22.08
N ALA A 46 -10.93 -7.30 -21.28
CA ALA A 46 -10.48 -6.84 -19.98
C ALA A 46 -9.60 -5.58 -20.08
N GLN A 47 -8.79 -5.48 -21.13
CA GLN A 47 -7.97 -4.29 -21.38
C GLN A 47 -8.84 -3.06 -21.75
N ALA A 48 -9.92 -3.25 -22.51
CA ALA A 48 -10.84 -2.19 -22.90
C ALA A 48 -11.62 -1.66 -21.68
N GLU A 49 -12.11 -2.53 -20.82
CA GLU A 49 -12.84 -2.15 -19.60
C GLU A 49 -11.95 -1.46 -18.54
N ALA A 50 -10.64 -1.70 -18.59
CA ALA A 50 -9.71 -1.23 -17.57
C ALA A 50 -9.56 0.30 -17.50
N GLY A 51 -9.96 1.05 -18.54
CA GLY A 51 -9.88 2.52 -18.58
C GLY A 51 -10.85 3.17 -17.61
N ASP A 52 -12.14 2.92 -17.79
CA ASP A 52 -13.22 3.46 -16.94
C ASP A 52 -13.09 2.95 -15.50
N PHE A 53 -12.73 1.67 -15.36
CA PHE A 53 -12.48 1.05 -14.07
C PHE A 53 -11.41 1.77 -13.27
N ARG A 54 -10.27 2.14 -13.90
CA ARG A 54 -9.19 2.87 -13.22
C ARG A 54 -9.67 4.24 -12.69
N GLN A 55 -10.47 4.95 -13.44
CA GLN A 55 -10.99 6.24 -12.99
C GLN A 55 -11.87 6.08 -11.75
N HIS A 56 -12.85 5.18 -11.78
CA HIS A 56 -13.68 4.87 -10.61
C HIS A 56 -12.86 4.45 -9.40
N HIS A 57 -11.81 3.67 -9.62
CA HIS A 57 -10.93 3.19 -8.56
C HIS A 57 -10.17 4.35 -7.89
N VAL A 58 -9.57 5.24 -8.69
CA VAL A 58 -8.89 6.45 -8.18
C VAL A 58 -9.87 7.35 -7.44
N GLU A 59 -11.04 7.61 -8.01
CA GLU A 59 -12.09 8.40 -7.36
C GLU A 59 -12.58 7.77 -6.06
N SER A 60 -12.67 6.43 -5.99
CA SER A 60 -13.03 5.71 -4.77
C SER A 60 -12.03 5.97 -3.66
N VAL A 61 -10.71 5.93 -3.96
CA VAL A 61 -9.67 6.27 -2.99
C VAL A 61 -9.78 7.72 -2.55
N GLN A 62 -9.93 8.67 -3.49
CA GLN A 62 -10.03 10.10 -3.17
C GLN A 62 -11.24 10.40 -2.28
N LYS A 63 -12.41 9.84 -2.60
CA LYS A 63 -13.63 10.04 -1.84
C LYS A 63 -13.57 9.33 -0.47
N ALA A 64 -12.95 8.15 -0.40
CA ALA A 64 -12.71 7.44 0.86
C ALA A 64 -11.82 8.25 1.81
N LEU A 65 -10.72 8.81 1.30
CA LEU A 65 -9.83 9.68 2.07
C LEU A 65 -10.58 10.95 2.56
N ALA A 66 -11.36 11.57 1.69
CA ALA A 66 -12.16 12.76 2.03
C ALA A 66 -13.24 12.45 3.08
N ALA A 67 -13.78 11.24 3.10
CA ALA A 67 -14.74 10.77 4.10
C ALA A 67 -14.08 10.34 5.42
N GLY A 68 -12.75 10.27 5.49
CA GLY A 68 -12.00 9.83 6.68
C GLY A 68 -11.80 8.32 6.79
N VAL A 69 -12.06 7.57 5.74
CA VAL A 69 -11.77 6.12 5.67
C VAL A 69 -10.25 5.89 5.65
N LYS A 70 -9.76 4.97 6.47
CA LYS A 70 -8.36 4.54 6.41
C LYS A 70 -8.14 3.66 5.18
N VAL A 71 -7.35 4.17 4.23
CA VAL A 71 -6.93 3.43 3.04
C VAL A 71 -5.62 2.71 3.33
N VAL A 72 -5.57 1.40 3.08
CA VAL A 72 -4.46 0.51 3.41
C VAL A 72 -3.83 -0.04 2.14
N ALA A 73 -2.51 -0.14 2.11
CA ALA A 73 -1.80 -0.73 0.99
C ALA A 73 -1.93 -2.26 1.03
N GLY A 74 -2.53 -2.82 -0.01
CA GLY A 74 -2.60 -4.25 -0.31
C GLY A 74 -2.42 -4.46 -1.80
N THR A 75 -1.90 -5.62 -2.22
CA THR A 75 -1.49 -5.85 -3.61
C THR A 75 -2.20 -7.00 -4.29
N ASP A 76 -2.92 -7.83 -3.54
CA ASP A 76 -3.50 -9.07 -4.03
C ASP A 76 -2.47 -9.97 -4.77
N ALA A 77 -1.22 -9.96 -4.28
CA ALA A 77 -0.14 -10.77 -4.85
C ALA A 77 -0.42 -12.25 -4.62
N GLY A 78 -0.52 -13.00 -5.72
CA GLY A 78 -0.95 -14.41 -5.76
C GLY A 78 -1.65 -14.70 -7.07
N GLY A 79 -2.47 -13.76 -7.56
CA GLY A 79 -3.00 -13.75 -8.93
C GLY A 79 -2.03 -13.12 -9.95
N TRP A 80 -0.86 -12.60 -9.51
CA TRP A 80 0.14 -11.93 -10.34
C TRP A 80 1.55 -12.04 -9.72
N VAL A 81 2.54 -11.31 -10.27
CA VAL A 81 3.97 -11.42 -9.87
C VAL A 81 4.20 -10.92 -8.46
N HIS A 82 4.89 -11.74 -7.62
CA HIS A 82 5.35 -11.35 -6.30
C HIS A 82 6.61 -10.46 -6.34
N GLY A 83 6.78 -9.65 -5.29
CA GLY A 83 8.03 -8.92 -5.03
C GLY A 83 8.07 -7.49 -5.55
N ASN A 84 6.94 -6.96 -6.06
CA ASN A 84 6.78 -5.55 -6.44
C ASN A 84 5.74 -4.83 -5.57
N ASN A 85 5.63 -5.20 -4.31
CA ASN A 85 4.59 -4.68 -3.41
C ASN A 85 4.68 -3.16 -3.21
N ALA A 86 5.88 -2.58 -3.29
CA ALA A 86 6.07 -1.14 -3.14
C ALA A 86 5.45 -0.31 -4.28
N GLN A 87 5.10 -0.92 -5.42
CA GLN A 87 4.37 -0.25 -6.50
C GLN A 87 2.98 0.20 -6.05
N GLU A 88 2.34 -0.51 -5.14
CA GLU A 88 1.04 -0.09 -4.58
C GLU A 88 1.15 1.27 -3.88
N LEU A 89 2.26 1.54 -3.18
CA LEU A 89 2.48 2.83 -2.52
C LEU A 89 2.58 3.98 -3.54
N GLU A 90 3.22 3.74 -4.70
CA GLU A 90 3.23 4.71 -5.81
C GLU A 90 1.81 4.94 -6.34
N CYS A 91 1.05 3.87 -6.57
CA CYS A 91 -0.33 3.96 -7.04
C CYS A 91 -1.23 4.75 -6.07
N LEU A 92 -1.05 4.58 -4.77
CA LEU A 92 -1.77 5.34 -3.75
C LEU A 92 -1.40 6.83 -3.78
N VAL A 93 -0.14 7.17 -4.02
CA VAL A 93 0.30 8.56 -4.20
C VAL A 93 -0.29 9.13 -5.48
N ASP A 94 -0.28 8.40 -6.58
CA ASP A 94 -0.91 8.82 -7.85
C ASP A 94 -2.43 9.01 -7.71
N ALA A 95 -3.07 8.25 -6.83
CA ALA A 95 -4.48 8.39 -6.49
C ALA A 95 -4.79 9.58 -5.56
N GLY A 96 -3.77 10.30 -5.07
CA GLY A 96 -3.93 11.54 -4.31
C GLY A 96 -3.49 11.49 -2.84
N MET A 97 -2.90 10.39 -2.36
CA MET A 97 -2.27 10.34 -1.05
C MET A 97 -0.95 11.12 -1.06
N THR A 98 -0.59 11.74 0.06
CA THR A 98 0.79 12.19 0.26
C THR A 98 1.72 10.99 0.44
N PRO A 99 3.04 11.10 0.12
CA PRO A 99 3.97 10.00 0.36
C PRO A 99 3.97 9.50 1.81
N MET A 100 3.80 10.40 2.79
CA MET A 100 3.68 10.01 4.20
C MET A 100 2.42 9.18 4.46
N GLN A 101 1.27 9.57 3.87
CA GLN A 101 0.05 8.78 4.00
C GLN A 101 0.21 7.38 3.39
N ALA A 102 0.83 7.28 2.21
CA ALA A 102 1.11 5.99 1.57
C ALA A 102 2.04 5.10 2.43
N LEU A 103 3.08 5.68 3.06
CA LEU A 103 3.92 4.95 4.00
C LEU A 103 3.12 4.46 5.22
N VAL A 104 2.26 5.29 5.79
CA VAL A 104 1.40 4.91 6.92
C VAL A 104 0.40 3.83 6.48
N ALA A 105 -0.14 3.92 5.26
CA ALA A 105 -1.03 2.92 4.67
C ALA A 105 -0.36 1.53 4.55
N GLY A 106 0.94 1.51 4.22
CA GLY A 106 1.73 0.27 4.11
C GLY A 106 2.35 -0.21 5.43
N THR A 107 2.18 0.53 6.53
CA THR A 107 2.81 0.22 7.83
C THR A 107 1.82 0.29 8.98
N GLY A 108 1.59 1.46 9.56
CA GLY A 108 0.77 1.64 10.77
C GLY A 108 -0.69 1.23 10.56
N TRP A 109 -1.34 1.74 9.51
CA TRP A 109 -2.73 1.37 9.20
C TRP A 109 -2.86 -0.08 8.73
N ALA A 110 -1.86 -0.62 8.00
CA ALA A 110 -1.82 -2.03 7.64
C ALA A 110 -1.75 -2.92 8.88
N ALA A 111 -0.92 -2.56 9.86
CA ALA A 111 -0.82 -3.28 11.12
C ALA A 111 -2.16 -3.23 11.90
N GLU A 112 -2.82 -2.07 11.92
CA GLU A 112 -4.13 -1.91 12.56
C GLU A 112 -5.20 -2.74 11.86
N CYS A 113 -5.25 -2.74 10.54
CA CYS A 113 -6.17 -3.55 9.75
C CYS A 113 -6.01 -5.06 10.03
N CYS A 114 -4.78 -5.49 10.25
CA CYS A 114 -4.46 -6.89 10.60
C CYS A 114 -4.60 -7.20 12.11
N GLY A 115 -4.94 -6.23 12.96
CA GLY A 115 -4.99 -6.42 14.42
C GLY A 115 -3.63 -6.62 15.07
N LEU A 116 -2.56 -6.15 14.43
CA LEU A 116 -1.16 -6.31 14.84
C LEU A 116 -0.51 -5.00 15.30
N GLU A 117 -1.26 -3.92 15.44
CA GLU A 117 -0.78 -2.57 15.74
C GLU A 117 0.02 -2.47 17.06
N LYS A 118 -0.19 -3.41 17.98
CA LYS A 118 0.57 -3.49 19.24
C LYS A 118 1.95 -4.12 19.05
N GLN A 119 2.17 -4.84 17.95
CA GLN A 119 3.37 -5.65 17.72
C GLN A 119 4.27 -5.06 16.63
N VAL A 120 3.69 -4.49 15.56
CA VAL A 120 4.39 -4.00 14.36
C VAL A 120 3.80 -2.69 13.85
N GLY A 121 4.24 -2.24 12.68
CA GLY A 121 3.69 -1.09 11.95
C GLY A 121 4.30 0.25 12.30
N THR A 122 4.96 0.39 13.44
CA THR A 122 5.65 1.63 13.85
C THR A 122 6.94 1.33 14.61
N VAL A 123 7.92 2.23 14.49
CA VAL A 123 9.19 2.13 15.23
C VAL A 123 8.98 2.67 16.64
N GLN A 124 8.63 1.80 17.57
CA GLN A 124 8.35 2.15 18.96
C GLN A 124 8.94 1.08 19.92
N LYS A 125 9.32 1.53 21.13
CA LYS A 125 9.78 0.62 22.18
C LYS A 125 8.68 -0.40 22.52
N GLY A 126 9.08 -1.68 22.55
CA GLY A 126 8.16 -2.80 22.88
C GLY A 126 7.54 -3.47 21.67
N LYS A 127 7.73 -2.95 20.46
CA LYS A 127 7.32 -3.61 19.21
C LYS A 127 8.46 -4.45 18.64
N PHE A 128 8.11 -5.36 17.75
CA PHE A 128 9.11 -6.12 17.00
C PHE A 128 9.98 -5.19 16.15
N ALA A 129 11.25 -5.53 16.02
CA ALA A 129 12.17 -4.81 15.15
C ALA A 129 12.00 -5.30 13.70
N ASP A 130 10.88 -4.91 13.09
CA ASP A 130 10.56 -5.08 11.68
C ASP A 130 10.93 -3.77 10.98
N LEU A 131 12.13 -3.73 10.39
CA LEU A 131 12.75 -2.50 9.90
C LEU A 131 13.24 -2.67 8.46
N VAL A 132 13.07 -1.61 7.68
CA VAL A 132 13.69 -1.45 6.37
C VAL A 132 14.50 -0.17 6.37
N VAL A 133 15.80 -0.25 6.01
CA VAL A 133 16.65 0.92 5.81
C VAL A 133 16.77 1.16 4.31
N VAL A 134 16.48 2.39 3.90
CA VAL A 134 16.42 2.81 2.49
C VAL A 134 17.44 3.89 2.23
N ASP A 135 18.18 3.76 1.14
CA ASP A 135 19.07 4.79 0.61
C ASP A 135 18.27 5.74 -0.30
N GLY A 136 17.75 6.80 0.30
CA GLY A 136 16.90 7.80 -0.36
C GLY A 136 15.84 8.33 0.58
N ASP A 137 15.05 9.26 0.07
CA ASP A 137 13.98 9.93 0.81
C ASP A 137 12.62 9.59 0.19
N PRO A 138 11.88 8.58 0.75
CA PRO A 138 10.57 8.18 0.22
C PRO A 138 9.49 9.27 0.38
N LEU A 139 9.73 10.31 1.19
CA LEU A 139 8.82 11.46 1.28
C LEU A 139 8.95 12.41 0.10
N LYS A 140 10.10 12.41 -0.58
CA LYS A 140 10.31 13.16 -1.83
C LYS A 140 9.92 12.35 -3.06
N ASP A 141 10.25 11.06 -3.06
CA ASP A 141 9.93 10.14 -4.15
C ASP A 141 9.68 8.75 -3.59
N ILE A 142 8.42 8.36 -3.53
CA ILE A 142 7.99 7.06 -2.98
C ILE A 142 8.55 5.87 -3.80
N ARG A 143 8.92 6.08 -5.07
CA ARG A 143 9.44 5.06 -5.98
C ARG A 143 10.81 4.53 -5.56
N VAL A 144 11.54 5.23 -4.68
CA VAL A 144 12.81 4.72 -4.13
C VAL A 144 12.63 3.36 -3.44
N LEU A 145 11.41 3.06 -2.97
CA LEU A 145 11.07 1.78 -2.32
C LEU A 145 10.95 0.60 -3.31
N GLN A 146 10.85 0.87 -4.61
CA GLN A 146 10.79 -0.16 -5.66
C GLN A 146 12.19 -0.54 -6.15
N ASP A 147 13.19 0.30 -5.92
CA ASP A 147 14.58 0.02 -6.29
C ASP A 147 15.24 -0.84 -5.21
N LYS A 148 15.36 -2.14 -5.50
CA LYS A 148 15.95 -3.12 -4.58
C LYS A 148 17.41 -2.80 -4.22
N THR A 149 18.14 -2.05 -5.05
CA THR A 149 19.52 -1.63 -4.77
C THR A 149 19.59 -0.56 -3.68
N ARG A 150 18.50 0.16 -3.47
CA ARG A 150 18.34 1.16 -2.42
C ARG A 150 17.83 0.60 -1.09
N ILE A 151 17.36 -0.63 -1.05
CA ILE A 151 16.98 -1.32 0.18
C ILE A 151 18.26 -1.86 0.84
N LYS A 152 18.79 -1.12 1.80
CA LYS A 152 20.11 -1.40 2.42
C LYS A 152 20.06 -2.41 3.54
N LEU A 153 18.94 -2.50 4.25
CA LEU A 153 18.76 -3.50 5.30
C LEU A 153 17.28 -3.90 5.39
N VAL A 154 17.07 -5.18 5.59
CA VAL A 154 15.75 -5.75 5.92
C VAL A 154 15.89 -6.57 7.18
N MET A 155 15.09 -6.23 8.19
CA MET A 155 15.05 -6.91 9.49
C MET A 155 13.60 -7.31 9.80
N LYS A 156 13.41 -8.50 10.32
CA LYS A 156 12.13 -9.00 10.84
C LYS A 156 12.36 -9.63 12.21
N GLU A 157 11.57 -9.22 13.20
CA GLU A 157 11.69 -9.68 14.61
C GLU A 157 13.12 -9.57 15.17
N GLY A 158 13.85 -8.51 14.77
CA GLY A 158 15.24 -8.32 15.14
C GLY A 158 16.27 -9.16 14.36
N LYS A 159 15.83 -10.09 13.52
CA LYS A 159 16.71 -10.89 12.66
C LYS A 159 16.95 -10.18 11.33
N VAL A 160 18.21 -10.05 10.95
CA VAL A 160 18.62 -9.47 9.66
C VAL A 160 18.47 -10.51 8.56
N TYR A 161 17.69 -10.17 7.51
CA TYR A 161 17.48 -10.99 6.32
C TYR A 161 18.27 -10.50 5.10
N SER A 162 18.51 -9.20 5.02
CA SER A 162 19.36 -8.59 3.99
C SER A 162 20.14 -7.44 4.61
N ASN A 163 21.44 -7.33 4.28
CA ASN A 163 22.28 -6.24 4.75
C ASN A 163 23.29 -5.86 3.66
N LEU A 164 23.06 -4.70 3.04
CA LEU A 164 23.93 -4.08 2.05
C LEU A 164 24.66 -2.84 2.61
N LEU A 165 24.58 -2.60 3.93
CA LEU A 165 25.25 -1.47 4.57
C LEU A 165 26.76 -1.64 4.61
N SER A 166 27.27 -2.88 4.66
CA SER A 166 28.70 -3.20 4.78
C SER A 166 29.48 -3.12 3.47
N GLU A 167 28.82 -2.99 2.32
CA GLU A 167 29.50 -2.93 1.02
C GLU A 167 30.09 -1.53 0.70
N GLN A 168 29.79 -0.51 1.51
CA GLN A 168 30.24 0.87 1.28
C GLN A 168 31.52 1.28 2.04
N THR A 169 32.12 0.39 2.84
CA THR A 169 33.34 0.73 3.62
C THR A 169 34.64 0.22 3.01
N ALA A 170 34.63 -0.30 1.77
CA ALA A 170 35.81 -0.75 1.03
C ALA A 170 36.01 0.12 -0.23
N GLY A 171 36.25 1.42 -0.04
CA GLY A 171 36.60 2.36 -1.08
C GLY A 171 37.53 3.44 -0.56
#